data_78df5072e58418cf2d5dba574202753a
#
_entry.id   78df5072e58418cf2d5dba574202753a
#
_cell.length_a   1.000
_cell.length_b   1.000
_cell.length_c   1.000
_cell.angle_alpha   90.00
_cell.angle_beta   90.00
_cell.angle_gamma   90.00
#
_symmetry.space_group_name_H-M   'P 1'
#
loop_
_entity.id
_entity.type
_entity.pdbx_description
1 polymer ?
#
loop_
_entity_poly.entity_id
_entity_poly.type
_entity_poly.pdbx_seq_one_letter_code
_entity_poly.pdbx_strand_id
1 'polypeptide(L)'
;MNGHRMNGQPMKLPHPAPLQLSDRVLKTSRSAYIVSIVNCTPDSFWAGSRASSSSAAAECALEHFANGADIVDIGGESSRPGSVYVSADEQIKRIVPVIEEIRRHCTGALSVDTRLLPVMQATRSAGADILNDISALEDDENLAAFAAKEKIPVILMHKRGTPLIMQNNTRYTDIVAEVALYLAHRIQYAVSQGISADKIIADPGIGFAKDVGSNIALVQNGAAIAELIQKQTGFGAPQLLAGLSRKSFIGSLTGKDTAERLSGTVAANLIAVQKGYTFLRVHDTAQTADMLAVLDAFDSLSGGTE
;
A
#
# COMPACT_ATOMS: atom_id res chain seq x y z
N MET A 1 -4.85 0.73 46.32
CA MET A 1 -3.70 0.63 45.41
C MET A 1 -3.68 -0.77 44.79
N ASN A 2 -4.39 -0.98 43.70
CA ASN A 2 -4.38 -2.27 43.01
C ASN A 2 -3.55 -2.09 41.75
N GLY A 3 -2.29 -2.55 41.82
CA GLY A 3 -1.38 -2.59 40.68
C GLY A 3 -1.87 -3.61 39.67
N HIS A 4 -2.40 -3.16 38.54
CA HIS A 4 -2.58 -4.01 37.37
C HIS A 4 -1.19 -4.38 36.85
N ARG A 5 -0.75 -5.61 37.13
CA ARG A 5 0.36 -6.23 36.41
C ARG A 5 -0.11 -6.39 34.97
N MET A 6 0.43 -5.60 34.07
CA MET A 6 0.32 -5.88 32.63
C MET A 6 1.03 -7.21 32.38
N ASN A 7 0.28 -8.22 31.93
CA ASN A 7 0.83 -9.48 31.45
C ASN A 7 1.71 -9.17 30.24
N GLY A 8 3.02 -9.02 30.48
CA GLY A 8 4.02 -8.78 29.46
C GLY A 8 4.37 -10.08 28.70
N GLN A 9 3.42 -10.64 27.94
CA GLN A 9 3.84 -11.52 26.85
C GLN A 9 4.44 -10.63 25.77
N PRO A 10 5.63 -10.96 25.24
CA PRO A 10 6.21 -10.24 24.12
C PRO A 10 5.19 -10.31 22.97
N MET A 11 4.89 -9.15 22.39
CA MET A 11 3.96 -9.05 21.26
C MET A 11 4.67 -9.63 20.04
N LYS A 12 4.32 -10.86 19.66
CA LYS A 12 4.89 -11.53 18.50
C LYS A 12 4.53 -10.72 17.24
N LEU A 13 5.53 -10.36 16.45
CA LEU A 13 5.32 -9.63 15.20
C LEU A 13 4.49 -10.44 14.20
N PRO A 14 3.67 -9.78 13.38
CA PRO A 14 3.01 -10.46 12.27
C PRO A 14 4.06 -10.94 11.27
N HIS A 15 3.88 -12.15 10.75
CA HIS A 15 4.63 -12.60 9.58
C HIS A 15 3.71 -12.53 8.36
N PRO A 16 4.11 -11.82 7.28
CA PRO A 16 3.32 -11.74 6.08
C PRO A 16 3.08 -13.13 5.47
N ALA A 17 1.83 -13.40 5.10
CA ALA A 17 1.55 -14.58 4.29
C ALA A 17 2.18 -14.41 2.89
N PRO A 18 2.61 -15.51 2.24
CA PRO A 18 3.03 -15.46 0.86
C PRO A 18 1.94 -14.88 -0.05
N LEU A 19 2.32 -14.01 -0.99
CA LEU A 19 1.41 -13.44 -1.98
C LEU A 19 1.50 -14.21 -3.29
N GLN A 20 0.42 -14.88 -3.68
CA GLN A 20 0.36 -15.61 -4.94
C GLN A 20 0.14 -14.63 -6.10
N LEU A 21 1.17 -14.39 -6.91
CA LEU A 21 1.06 -13.71 -8.20
C LEU A 21 0.43 -14.66 -9.24
N SER A 22 0.30 -14.22 -10.48
CA SER A 22 -0.30 -15.06 -11.53
C SER A 22 0.57 -16.27 -11.90
N ASP A 23 1.88 -16.15 -11.82
CA ASP A 23 2.88 -17.11 -12.30
C ASP A 23 3.90 -17.57 -11.23
N ARG A 24 3.98 -16.87 -10.10
CA ARG A 24 4.94 -17.15 -9.02
C ARG A 24 4.41 -16.71 -7.65
N VAL A 25 5.10 -17.13 -6.61
CA VAL A 25 4.81 -16.75 -5.21
C VAL A 25 5.83 -15.73 -4.73
N LEU A 26 5.36 -14.57 -4.30
CA LEU A 26 6.18 -13.59 -3.60
C LEU A 26 6.24 -13.94 -2.11
N LYS A 27 7.43 -13.93 -1.54
CA LYS A 27 7.69 -14.18 -0.12
C LYS A 27 8.69 -13.16 0.41
N THR A 28 8.56 -12.81 1.67
CA THR A 28 9.57 -12.05 2.40
C THR A 28 9.94 -12.78 3.69
N SER A 29 11.17 -12.62 4.15
CA SER A 29 11.62 -13.09 5.47
C SER A 29 11.43 -12.04 6.54
N ARG A 30 11.03 -10.82 6.17
CA ARG A 30 10.80 -9.70 7.07
C ARG A 30 9.38 -9.73 7.66
N SER A 31 9.17 -9.00 8.73
CA SER A 31 7.84 -8.80 9.34
C SER A 31 6.86 -8.00 8.48
N ALA A 32 7.32 -7.37 7.38
CA ALA A 32 6.46 -6.72 6.39
C ALA A 32 7.11 -6.73 4.99
N TYR A 33 6.25 -6.73 3.94
CA TYR A 33 6.65 -6.41 2.57
C TYR A 33 6.91 -4.92 2.42
N ILE A 34 7.96 -4.55 1.69
CA ILE A 34 8.28 -3.17 1.31
C ILE A 34 7.73 -2.91 -0.08
N VAL A 35 6.76 -1.99 -0.18
CA VAL A 35 6.15 -1.52 -1.43
C VAL A 35 6.70 -0.12 -1.73
N SER A 36 7.62 -0.01 -2.67
CA SER A 36 8.29 1.25 -2.98
C SER A 36 7.58 2.02 -4.07
N ILE A 37 7.42 3.33 -3.89
CA ILE A 37 6.62 4.21 -4.75
C ILE A 37 7.46 4.80 -5.87
N VAL A 38 7.01 4.65 -7.13
CA VAL A 38 7.53 5.36 -8.29
C VAL A 38 6.39 6.13 -8.96
N ASN A 39 6.40 7.46 -8.83
CA ASN A 39 5.41 8.32 -9.46
C ASN A 39 5.88 8.80 -10.83
N CYS A 40 5.21 8.36 -11.91
CA CYS A 40 5.48 8.78 -13.28
C CYS A 40 4.68 10.05 -13.64
N THR A 41 4.68 11.05 -12.76
CA THR A 41 4.02 12.35 -13.00
C THR A 41 5.02 13.37 -13.54
N PRO A 42 4.58 14.40 -14.30
CA PRO A 42 5.47 15.41 -14.87
C PRO A 42 6.39 16.08 -13.85
N ASP A 43 5.90 16.29 -12.63
CA ASP A 43 6.65 16.97 -11.56
C ASP A 43 7.70 16.06 -10.88
N SER A 44 7.65 14.74 -11.11
CA SER A 44 8.51 13.78 -10.39
C SER A 44 9.84 13.53 -11.10
N PHE A 45 9.89 13.60 -12.44
CA PHE A 45 11.07 13.20 -13.24
C PHE A 45 11.35 14.14 -14.42
N TRP A 46 10.93 15.41 -14.41
CA TRP A 46 11.07 16.25 -15.58
C TRP A 46 12.47 16.81 -15.76
N ALA A 47 13.18 16.29 -16.78
CA ALA A 47 14.35 16.86 -17.43
C ALA A 47 14.23 16.76 -18.96
N GLY A 48 13.32 17.54 -19.55
CA GLY A 48 13.41 17.91 -20.99
C GLY A 48 12.94 16.95 -22.07
N SER A 49 12.79 15.63 -21.84
CA SER A 49 12.18 14.71 -22.83
C SER A 49 11.45 13.53 -22.16
N ARG A 50 10.38 13.00 -22.82
CA ARG A 50 9.63 11.83 -22.32
C ARG A 50 10.49 10.57 -22.20
N ALA A 51 11.46 10.38 -23.09
CA ALA A 51 12.35 9.23 -23.06
C ALA A 51 13.31 9.27 -21.87
N SER A 52 13.81 10.47 -21.49
CA SER A 52 14.66 10.64 -20.31
C SER A 52 13.89 10.47 -19.01
N SER A 53 12.59 10.81 -18.96
CA SER A 53 11.75 10.64 -17.78
C SER A 53 11.36 9.18 -17.51
N SER A 54 11.12 8.37 -18.55
CA SER A 54 10.83 6.93 -18.40
C SER A 54 12.07 6.13 -17.98
N SER A 55 13.26 6.46 -18.52
CA SER A 55 14.52 5.87 -18.09
C SER A 55 14.83 6.19 -16.63
N ALA A 56 14.70 7.45 -16.21
CA ALA A 56 14.92 7.85 -14.82
C ALA A 56 13.94 7.18 -13.85
N ALA A 57 12.67 7.01 -14.24
CA ALA A 57 11.70 6.28 -13.44
C ALA A 57 12.03 4.79 -13.33
N ALA A 58 12.49 4.18 -14.42
CA ALA A 58 12.93 2.79 -14.42
C ALA A 58 14.21 2.59 -13.58
N GLU A 59 15.19 3.48 -13.69
CA GLU A 59 16.40 3.48 -12.85
C GLU A 59 16.05 3.60 -11.37
N CYS A 60 15.13 4.52 -11.00
CA CYS A 60 14.63 4.65 -9.64
C CYS A 60 13.97 3.35 -9.14
N ALA A 61 13.16 2.69 -9.99
CA ALA A 61 12.55 1.41 -9.65
C ALA A 61 13.59 0.30 -9.41
N LEU A 62 14.63 0.23 -10.25
CA LEU A 62 15.73 -0.72 -10.10
C LEU A 62 16.54 -0.44 -8.83
N GLU A 63 16.78 0.82 -8.51
CA GLU A 63 17.40 1.23 -7.25
C GLU A 63 16.56 0.83 -6.03
N HIS A 64 15.24 0.97 -6.09
CA HIS A 64 14.36 0.48 -5.02
C HIS A 64 14.50 -1.02 -4.81
N PHE A 65 14.54 -1.84 -5.86
CA PHE A 65 14.80 -3.28 -5.73
C PHE A 65 16.18 -3.56 -5.12
N ALA A 66 17.23 -2.86 -5.55
CA ALA A 66 18.57 -3.00 -4.98
C ALA A 66 18.61 -2.62 -3.49
N ASN A 67 17.78 -1.66 -3.06
CA ASN A 67 17.63 -1.22 -1.68
C ASN A 67 16.65 -2.07 -0.87
N GLY A 68 16.15 -3.19 -1.40
CA GLY A 68 15.36 -4.17 -0.67
C GLY A 68 13.85 -4.04 -0.79
N ALA A 69 13.31 -3.35 -1.82
CA ALA A 69 11.89 -3.40 -2.13
C ALA A 69 11.47 -4.83 -2.52
N ASP A 70 10.36 -5.30 -1.99
CA ASP A 70 9.72 -6.54 -2.41
C ASP A 70 8.81 -6.29 -3.62
N ILE A 71 8.20 -5.11 -3.67
CA ILE A 71 7.29 -4.65 -4.73
C ILE A 71 7.65 -3.20 -5.07
N VAL A 72 7.62 -2.85 -6.35
CA VAL A 72 7.64 -1.44 -6.79
C VAL A 72 6.25 -1.09 -7.33
N ASP A 73 5.64 -0.02 -6.79
CA ASP A 73 4.30 0.45 -7.11
C ASP A 73 4.40 1.70 -8.01
N ILE A 74 3.93 1.56 -9.25
CA ILE A 74 4.11 2.54 -10.31
C ILE A 74 2.79 3.26 -10.58
N GLY A 75 2.77 4.59 -10.40
CA GLY A 75 1.59 5.42 -10.62
C GLY A 75 1.77 6.47 -11.71
N GLY A 76 0.79 6.59 -12.64
CA GLY A 76 0.75 7.63 -13.68
C GLY A 76 -0.09 8.84 -13.31
N GLU A 77 -0.80 8.78 -12.19
CA GLU A 77 -1.71 9.79 -11.67
C GLU A 77 -1.32 10.13 -10.23
N SER A 78 -1.47 11.38 -9.83
CA SER A 78 -1.30 11.77 -8.43
C SER A 78 -2.60 11.56 -7.67
N SER A 79 -2.54 10.83 -6.56
CA SER A 79 -3.66 10.67 -5.63
C SER A 79 -3.58 11.64 -4.42
N ARG A 80 -2.65 12.61 -4.45
CA ARG A 80 -2.48 13.61 -3.37
C ARG A 80 -3.73 14.51 -3.27
N PRO A 81 -4.04 15.04 -2.07
CA PRO A 81 -5.12 16.02 -1.92
C PRO A 81 -4.97 17.17 -2.92
N GLY A 82 -6.09 17.51 -3.60
CA GLY A 82 -6.12 18.58 -4.59
C GLY A 82 -5.71 18.18 -6.01
N SER A 83 -5.29 16.94 -6.24
CA SER A 83 -4.97 16.46 -7.60
C SER A 83 -6.22 16.24 -8.44
N VAL A 84 -6.05 16.39 -9.76
CA VAL A 84 -7.08 16.15 -10.78
C VAL A 84 -6.79 14.81 -11.47
N TYR A 85 -7.84 14.07 -11.79
CA TYR A 85 -7.74 12.80 -12.47
C TYR A 85 -7.16 12.94 -13.89
N VAL A 86 -6.31 11.98 -14.25
CA VAL A 86 -5.63 11.90 -15.54
C VAL A 86 -6.31 10.84 -16.42
N SER A 87 -6.43 11.11 -17.72
CA SER A 87 -7.00 10.15 -18.66
C SER A 87 -6.22 8.84 -18.75
N ALA A 88 -6.90 7.75 -19.12
CA ALA A 88 -6.26 6.44 -19.30
C ALA A 88 -5.10 6.50 -20.31
N ASP A 89 -5.30 7.16 -21.44
CA ASP A 89 -4.27 7.29 -22.50
C ASP A 89 -3.00 7.98 -21.98
N GLU A 90 -3.16 9.01 -21.16
CA GLU A 90 -2.02 9.71 -20.60
C GLU A 90 -1.32 8.88 -19.52
N GLN A 91 -2.05 8.14 -18.67
CA GLN A 91 -1.46 7.20 -17.73
C GLN A 91 -0.69 6.09 -18.44
N ILE A 92 -1.26 5.48 -19.49
CA ILE A 92 -0.61 4.45 -20.32
C ILE A 92 0.71 4.97 -20.89
N LYS A 93 0.71 6.17 -21.49
CA LYS A 93 1.91 6.81 -22.05
C LYS A 93 3.00 7.04 -21.03
N ARG A 94 2.65 7.26 -19.76
CA ARG A 94 3.61 7.47 -18.67
C ARG A 94 4.18 6.17 -18.13
N ILE A 95 3.31 5.15 -17.92
CA ILE A 95 3.66 3.95 -17.15
C ILE A 95 4.22 2.83 -18.03
N VAL A 96 3.61 2.54 -19.17
CA VAL A 96 3.98 1.37 -20.00
C VAL A 96 5.47 1.37 -20.37
N PRO A 97 6.05 2.47 -20.89
CA PRO A 97 7.48 2.47 -21.21
C PRO A 97 8.40 2.24 -20.00
N VAL A 98 7.97 2.65 -18.80
CA VAL A 98 8.71 2.42 -17.55
C VAL A 98 8.71 0.94 -17.19
N ILE A 99 7.54 0.28 -17.25
CA ILE A 99 7.41 -1.15 -16.97
C ILE A 99 8.23 -1.97 -17.95
N GLU A 100 8.13 -1.68 -19.25
CA GLU A 100 8.90 -2.36 -20.29
C GLU A 100 10.41 -2.23 -20.05
N GLU A 101 10.88 -1.05 -19.67
CA GLU A 101 12.30 -0.83 -19.36
C GLU A 101 12.74 -1.62 -18.11
N ILE A 102 11.96 -1.59 -17.03
CA ILE A 102 12.24 -2.38 -15.83
C ILE A 102 12.32 -3.87 -16.16
N ARG A 103 11.40 -4.39 -16.98
CA ARG A 103 11.33 -5.82 -17.34
C ARG A 103 12.51 -6.32 -18.15
N ARG A 104 13.25 -5.44 -18.82
CA ARG A 104 14.53 -5.81 -19.48
C ARG A 104 15.63 -6.16 -18.48
N HIS A 105 15.51 -5.69 -17.24
CA HIS A 105 16.58 -5.78 -16.23
C HIS A 105 16.18 -6.55 -14.98
N CYS A 106 14.87 -6.65 -14.67
CA CYS A 106 14.41 -7.16 -13.39
C CYS A 106 13.07 -7.94 -13.50
N THR A 107 12.99 -9.05 -12.77
CA THR A 107 11.75 -9.85 -12.59
C THR A 107 11.03 -9.56 -11.28
N GLY A 108 11.44 -8.53 -10.53
CA GLY A 108 10.81 -8.10 -9.27
C GLY A 108 9.31 -7.81 -9.45
N ALA A 109 8.53 -7.91 -8.38
CA ALA A 109 7.09 -7.70 -8.45
C ALA A 109 6.75 -6.22 -8.72
N LEU A 110 5.90 -5.95 -9.73
CA LEU A 110 5.44 -4.62 -10.08
C LEU A 110 3.94 -4.49 -9.79
N SER A 111 3.59 -3.49 -8.99
CA SER A 111 2.23 -3.04 -8.76
C SER A 111 1.94 -1.80 -9.62
N VAL A 112 0.70 -1.63 -10.04
CA VAL A 112 0.25 -0.43 -10.76
C VAL A 112 -0.85 0.25 -9.99
N ASP A 113 -0.61 1.51 -9.61
CA ASP A 113 -1.57 2.40 -8.95
C ASP A 113 -2.48 3.00 -10.02
N THR A 114 -3.64 2.37 -10.23
CA THR A 114 -4.66 2.81 -11.17
C THR A 114 -6.05 2.30 -10.79
N ARG A 115 -7.07 3.07 -11.16
CA ARG A 115 -8.51 2.76 -11.02
C ARG A 115 -9.18 2.49 -12.37
N LEU A 116 -8.41 2.38 -13.46
CA LEU A 116 -8.92 2.31 -14.84
C LEU A 116 -8.51 1.02 -15.51
N LEU A 117 -9.48 0.27 -16.03
CA LEU A 117 -9.27 -0.99 -16.75
C LEU A 117 -8.30 -0.84 -17.96
N PRO A 118 -8.42 0.17 -18.85
CA PRO A 118 -7.50 0.28 -19.99
C PRO A 118 -6.03 0.43 -19.55
N VAL A 119 -5.77 1.14 -18.44
CA VAL A 119 -4.42 1.28 -17.89
C VAL A 119 -3.91 -0.07 -17.39
N MET A 120 -4.75 -0.79 -16.60
CA MET A 120 -4.35 -2.09 -16.07
C MET A 120 -4.13 -3.13 -17.18
N GLN A 121 -4.93 -3.13 -18.22
CA GLN A 121 -4.75 -4.01 -19.38
C GLN A 121 -3.41 -3.76 -20.10
N ALA A 122 -3.12 -2.50 -20.39
CA ALA A 122 -1.87 -2.12 -21.07
C ALA A 122 -0.64 -2.45 -20.21
N THR A 123 -0.68 -2.12 -18.93
CA THR A 123 0.42 -2.36 -17.99
C THR A 123 0.61 -3.85 -17.67
N ARG A 124 -0.49 -4.63 -17.61
CA ARG A 124 -0.43 -6.09 -17.49
C ARG A 124 0.27 -6.72 -18.68
N SER A 125 -0.04 -6.27 -19.90
CA SER A 125 0.63 -6.72 -21.11
C SER A 125 2.12 -6.37 -21.15
N ALA A 126 2.51 -5.25 -20.52
CA ALA A 126 3.90 -4.84 -20.33
C ALA A 126 4.61 -5.59 -19.19
N GLY A 127 3.89 -6.32 -18.35
CA GLY A 127 4.46 -7.17 -17.30
C GLY A 127 4.13 -6.78 -15.86
N ALA A 128 3.13 -5.95 -15.59
CA ALA A 128 2.65 -5.68 -14.24
C ALA A 128 2.05 -6.93 -13.58
N ASP A 129 2.24 -7.07 -12.28
CA ASP A 129 1.84 -8.26 -11.50
C ASP A 129 0.63 -8.00 -10.59
N ILE A 130 0.46 -6.78 -10.07
CA ILE A 130 -0.47 -6.44 -8.99
C ILE A 130 -1.26 -5.19 -9.38
N LEU A 131 -2.55 -5.16 -9.08
CA LEU A 131 -3.39 -3.97 -9.17
C LEU A 131 -3.46 -3.28 -7.80
N ASN A 132 -3.08 -2.00 -7.74
CA ASN A 132 -3.31 -1.15 -6.59
C ASN A 132 -4.41 -0.13 -6.95
N ASP A 133 -5.62 -0.34 -6.41
CA ASP A 133 -6.78 0.49 -6.74
C ASP A 133 -7.28 1.27 -5.53
N ILE A 134 -7.00 2.58 -5.54
CA ILE A 134 -7.46 3.51 -4.50
C ILE A 134 -8.98 3.69 -4.45
N SER A 135 -9.72 3.24 -5.49
CA SER A 135 -11.17 3.26 -5.52
C SER A 135 -11.82 1.96 -5.04
N ALA A 136 -11.01 0.95 -4.71
CA ALA A 136 -11.50 -0.36 -4.31
C ALA A 136 -12.51 -0.96 -5.31
N LEU A 137 -12.23 -0.85 -6.61
CA LEU A 137 -13.04 -1.36 -7.74
C LEU A 137 -14.41 -0.64 -7.88
N GLU A 138 -14.49 0.64 -7.45
CA GLU A 138 -15.73 1.43 -7.60
C GLU A 138 -15.73 2.30 -8.85
N ASP A 139 -14.56 2.76 -9.32
CA ASP A 139 -14.50 3.73 -10.43
C ASP A 139 -14.59 3.05 -11.82
N ASP A 140 -14.29 1.73 -11.93
CA ASP A 140 -14.45 0.94 -13.16
C ASP A 140 -14.97 -0.48 -12.84
N GLU A 141 -16.24 -0.73 -13.19
CA GLU A 141 -16.95 -1.99 -12.88
C GLU A 141 -16.33 -3.24 -13.52
N ASN A 142 -15.59 -3.08 -14.62
CA ASN A 142 -14.98 -4.20 -15.34
C ASN A 142 -13.60 -4.57 -14.82
N LEU A 143 -13.00 -3.74 -13.96
CA LEU A 143 -11.66 -3.94 -13.44
C LEU A 143 -11.57 -5.19 -12.55
N ALA A 144 -12.61 -5.46 -11.76
CA ALA A 144 -12.70 -6.65 -10.92
C ALA A 144 -12.70 -7.95 -11.73
N ALA A 145 -13.51 -8.03 -12.77
CA ALA A 145 -13.59 -9.21 -13.65
C ALA A 145 -12.28 -9.46 -14.39
N PHE A 146 -11.60 -8.39 -14.81
CA PHE A 146 -10.28 -8.48 -15.41
C PHE A 146 -9.24 -9.03 -14.43
N ALA A 147 -9.16 -8.48 -13.21
CA ALA A 147 -8.23 -8.93 -12.18
C ALA A 147 -8.45 -10.42 -11.83
N ALA A 148 -9.71 -10.86 -11.74
CA ALA A 148 -10.06 -12.25 -11.51
C ALA A 148 -9.60 -13.17 -12.67
N LYS A 149 -9.86 -12.78 -13.92
CA LYS A 149 -9.45 -13.52 -15.12
C LYS A 149 -7.94 -13.67 -15.20
N GLU A 150 -7.21 -12.60 -14.98
CA GLU A 150 -5.74 -12.57 -15.00
C GLU A 150 -5.11 -13.17 -13.73
N LYS A 151 -5.92 -13.50 -12.72
CA LYS A 151 -5.49 -14.05 -11.42
C LYS A 151 -4.46 -13.18 -10.71
N ILE A 152 -4.54 -11.87 -10.86
CA ILE A 152 -3.62 -10.91 -10.23
C ILE A 152 -4.12 -10.51 -8.84
N PRO A 153 -3.20 -10.29 -7.87
CA PRO A 153 -3.54 -9.72 -6.58
C PRO A 153 -4.05 -8.28 -6.71
N VAL A 154 -4.89 -7.88 -5.75
CA VAL A 154 -5.44 -6.52 -5.71
C VAL A 154 -5.25 -5.88 -4.34
N ILE A 155 -4.88 -4.60 -4.33
CA ILE A 155 -4.90 -3.75 -3.14
C ILE A 155 -6.16 -2.90 -3.23
N LEU A 156 -7.02 -3.00 -2.22
CA LEU A 156 -8.29 -2.27 -2.14
C LEU A 156 -8.20 -1.23 -1.02
N MET A 157 -8.36 0.06 -1.36
CA MET A 157 -8.18 1.15 -0.40
C MET A 157 -9.51 1.83 -0.05
N HIS A 158 -9.68 2.14 1.25
CA HIS A 158 -10.76 2.99 1.71
C HIS A 158 -10.49 4.47 1.44
N LYS A 159 -11.38 5.12 0.69
CA LYS A 159 -11.44 6.58 0.54
C LYS A 159 -12.87 7.08 0.66
N ARG A 160 -13.04 8.39 0.90
CA ARG A 160 -14.32 9.12 0.73
C ARG A 160 -14.11 10.28 -0.23
N GLY A 161 -14.94 10.35 -1.26
CA GLY A 161 -14.84 11.37 -2.31
C GLY A 161 -13.62 11.21 -3.23
N THR A 162 -13.39 12.22 -4.04
CA THR A 162 -12.22 12.30 -4.95
C THR A 162 -11.05 13.01 -4.27
N PRO A 163 -9.81 12.90 -4.78
CA PRO A 163 -8.66 13.63 -4.24
C PRO A 163 -8.90 15.14 -4.09
N LEU A 164 -9.70 15.74 -4.97
CA LEU A 164 -10.00 17.16 -4.95
C LEU A 164 -10.82 17.60 -3.72
N ILE A 165 -11.76 16.76 -3.26
CA ILE A 165 -12.75 17.11 -2.23
C ILE A 165 -12.68 16.25 -0.97
N MET A 166 -11.86 15.21 -0.94
CA MET A 166 -11.85 14.21 0.14
C MET A 166 -11.60 14.81 1.53
N GLN A 167 -10.83 15.89 1.65
CA GLN A 167 -10.55 16.52 2.94
C GLN A 167 -11.75 17.28 3.54
N ASN A 168 -12.85 17.45 2.79
CA ASN A 168 -14.06 18.07 3.28
C ASN A 168 -14.94 17.11 4.11
N ASN A 169 -14.67 15.80 4.07
CA ASN A 169 -15.48 14.77 4.75
C ASN A 169 -14.61 13.84 5.61
N THR A 170 -14.04 14.39 6.69
CA THR A 170 -13.11 13.68 7.60
C THR A 170 -13.78 13.20 8.89
N ARG A 171 -15.10 13.38 9.06
CA ARG A 171 -15.80 13.01 10.28
C ARG A 171 -16.30 11.57 10.22
N TYR A 172 -16.03 10.82 11.29
CA TYR A 172 -16.46 9.45 11.52
C TYR A 172 -17.06 9.34 12.91
N THR A 173 -18.02 8.44 13.10
CA THR A 173 -18.53 8.08 14.42
C THR A 173 -17.60 7.07 15.08
N ASP A 174 -17.22 6.02 14.33
CA ASP A 174 -16.21 5.04 14.67
C ASP A 174 -15.38 4.72 13.43
N ILE A 175 -14.22 5.37 13.33
CA ILE A 175 -13.36 5.27 12.14
C ILE A 175 -12.89 3.83 11.88
N VAL A 176 -12.61 3.05 12.95
CA VAL A 176 -12.12 1.68 12.83
C VAL A 176 -13.23 0.77 12.30
N ALA A 177 -14.42 0.84 12.89
CA ALA A 177 -15.55 0.03 12.47
C ALA A 177 -16.04 0.42 11.05
N GLU A 178 -16.15 1.71 10.75
CA GLU A 178 -16.64 2.20 9.45
C GLU A 178 -15.67 1.81 8.30
N VAL A 179 -14.36 1.94 8.51
CA VAL A 179 -13.35 1.55 7.51
C VAL A 179 -13.32 0.03 7.34
N ALA A 180 -13.37 -0.73 8.42
CA ALA A 180 -13.41 -2.18 8.36
C ALA A 180 -14.66 -2.70 7.63
N LEU A 181 -15.83 -2.11 7.89
CA LEU A 181 -17.09 -2.47 7.22
C LEU A 181 -17.04 -2.15 5.73
N TYR A 182 -16.55 -0.98 5.34
CA TYR A 182 -16.36 -0.62 3.93
C TYR A 182 -15.45 -1.62 3.21
N LEU A 183 -14.28 -1.89 3.77
CA LEU A 183 -13.31 -2.83 3.17
C LEU A 183 -13.89 -4.25 3.10
N ALA A 184 -14.65 -4.68 4.12
CA ALA A 184 -15.32 -5.98 4.09
C ALA A 184 -16.30 -6.08 2.90
N HIS A 185 -17.13 -5.06 2.67
CA HIS A 185 -18.04 -5.02 1.52
C HIS A 185 -17.28 -5.05 0.18
N ARG A 186 -16.17 -4.29 0.07
CA ARG A 186 -15.37 -4.28 -1.15
C ARG A 186 -14.67 -5.63 -1.40
N ILE A 187 -14.19 -6.30 -0.35
CA ILE A 187 -13.63 -7.65 -0.42
C ILE A 187 -14.71 -8.67 -0.84
N GLN A 188 -15.90 -8.61 -0.25
CA GLN A 188 -17.02 -9.48 -0.65
C GLN A 188 -17.39 -9.28 -2.13
N TYR A 189 -17.45 -8.03 -2.58
CA TYR A 189 -17.65 -7.71 -4.00
C TYR A 189 -16.54 -8.31 -4.87
N ALA A 190 -15.26 -8.08 -4.54
CA ALA A 190 -14.13 -8.60 -5.31
C ALA A 190 -14.16 -10.15 -5.42
N VAL A 191 -14.48 -10.83 -4.31
CA VAL A 191 -14.63 -12.29 -4.29
C VAL A 191 -15.82 -12.74 -5.12
N SER A 192 -16.95 -12.03 -5.10
CA SER A 192 -18.11 -12.35 -5.95
C SER A 192 -17.80 -12.21 -7.45
N GLN A 193 -16.81 -11.39 -7.81
CA GLN A 193 -16.32 -11.25 -9.18
C GLN A 193 -15.25 -12.30 -9.55
N GLY A 194 -14.87 -13.20 -8.63
CA GLY A 194 -13.95 -14.31 -8.85
C GLY A 194 -12.50 -14.05 -8.40
N ILE A 195 -12.20 -12.94 -7.73
CA ILE A 195 -10.89 -12.71 -7.13
C ILE A 195 -10.78 -13.57 -5.86
N SER A 196 -9.71 -14.37 -5.73
CA SER A 196 -9.48 -15.18 -4.53
C SER A 196 -9.17 -14.29 -3.31
N ALA A 197 -9.79 -14.59 -2.16
CA ALA A 197 -9.67 -13.76 -0.95
C ALA A 197 -8.22 -13.61 -0.45
N ASP A 198 -7.38 -14.62 -0.64
CA ASP A 198 -5.95 -14.63 -0.29
C ASP A 198 -5.09 -13.74 -1.19
N LYS A 199 -5.64 -13.24 -2.30
CA LYS A 199 -5.01 -12.28 -3.21
C LYS A 199 -5.43 -10.83 -2.95
N ILE A 200 -6.23 -10.58 -1.92
CA ILE A 200 -6.73 -9.25 -1.60
C ILE A 200 -5.97 -8.68 -0.40
N ILE A 201 -5.37 -7.51 -0.61
CA ILE A 201 -4.70 -6.72 0.43
C ILE A 201 -5.60 -5.53 0.73
N ALA A 202 -5.90 -5.28 2.00
CA ALA A 202 -6.75 -4.18 2.40
C ALA A 202 -5.92 -2.98 2.88
N ASP A 203 -6.19 -1.78 2.33
CA ASP A 203 -5.59 -0.53 2.76
C ASP A 203 -6.64 0.36 3.44
N PRO A 204 -6.51 0.67 4.74
CA PRO A 204 -7.41 1.59 5.43
C PRO A 204 -7.41 3.02 4.89
N GLY A 205 -6.51 3.36 3.97
CA GLY A 205 -6.47 4.66 3.30
C GLY A 205 -6.06 5.80 4.24
N ILE A 206 -4.98 5.61 4.99
CA ILE A 206 -4.43 6.63 5.90
C ILE A 206 -4.09 7.90 5.11
N GLY A 207 -4.57 9.06 5.56
CA GLY A 207 -4.41 10.35 4.88
C GLY A 207 -5.50 10.68 3.84
N PHE A 208 -6.40 9.74 3.51
CA PHE A 208 -7.49 9.95 2.58
C PHE A 208 -8.81 10.20 3.33
N ALA A 209 -9.34 11.42 3.26
CA ALA A 209 -10.55 11.83 3.99
C ALA A 209 -10.48 11.55 5.50
N LYS A 210 -9.36 11.83 6.14
CA LYS A 210 -9.12 11.52 7.57
C LYS A 210 -8.33 12.64 8.23
N ASP A 211 -8.74 13.04 9.42
CA ASP A 211 -7.99 13.95 10.28
C ASP A 211 -6.83 13.23 11.00
N VAL A 212 -6.05 13.97 11.79
CA VAL A 212 -4.88 13.43 12.50
C VAL A 212 -5.28 12.32 13.48
N GLY A 213 -6.35 12.51 14.25
CA GLY A 213 -6.85 11.53 15.23
C GLY A 213 -7.29 10.25 14.56
N SER A 214 -8.05 10.36 13.46
CA SER A 214 -8.51 9.23 12.64
C SER A 214 -7.34 8.44 12.05
N ASN A 215 -6.32 9.12 11.54
CA ASN A 215 -5.11 8.47 11.02
C ASN A 215 -4.37 7.66 12.11
N ILE A 216 -4.19 8.26 13.31
CA ILE A 216 -3.56 7.58 14.45
C ILE A 216 -4.39 6.38 14.89
N ALA A 217 -5.71 6.52 14.98
CA ALA A 217 -6.60 5.43 15.37
C ALA A 217 -6.50 4.23 14.42
N LEU A 218 -6.46 4.46 13.10
CA LEU A 218 -6.28 3.39 12.11
C LEU A 218 -4.93 2.70 12.26
N VAL A 219 -3.83 3.45 12.40
CA VAL A 219 -2.50 2.86 12.60
C VAL A 219 -2.45 2.00 13.86
N GLN A 220 -3.05 2.46 14.96
CA GLN A 220 -3.03 1.74 16.25
C GLN A 220 -3.90 0.48 16.25
N ASN A 221 -4.88 0.37 15.37
CA ASN A 221 -5.90 -0.69 15.40
C ASN A 221 -5.85 -1.62 14.16
N GLY A 222 -4.67 -1.81 13.55
CA GLY A 222 -4.55 -2.67 12.36
C GLY A 222 -5.08 -4.08 12.58
N ALA A 223 -4.64 -4.78 13.60
CA ALA A 223 -5.13 -6.12 13.92
C ALA A 223 -6.66 -6.17 14.12
N ALA A 224 -7.23 -5.19 14.83
CA ALA A 224 -8.67 -5.10 15.04
C ALA A 224 -9.43 -4.85 13.72
N ILE A 225 -8.88 -4.05 12.80
CA ILE A 225 -9.44 -3.86 11.44
C ILE A 225 -9.48 -5.19 10.69
N ALA A 226 -8.38 -5.95 10.67
CA ALA A 226 -8.32 -7.24 10.01
C ALA A 226 -9.31 -8.26 10.60
N GLU A 227 -9.43 -8.32 11.94
CA GLU A 227 -10.39 -9.16 12.64
C GLU A 227 -11.84 -8.77 12.34
N LEU A 228 -12.17 -7.48 12.30
CA LEU A 228 -13.51 -7.00 11.94
C LEU A 228 -13.86 -7.37 10.51
N ILE A 229 -12.92 -7.21 9.56
CA ILE A 229 -13.10 -7.62 8.16
C ILE A 229 -13.33 -9.14 8.10
N GLN A 230 -12.51 -9.93 8.77
CA GLN A 230 -12.66 -11.39 8.84
C GLN A 230 -14.05 -11.78 9.35
N LYS A 231 -14.48 -11.20 10.47
CA LYS A 231 -15.79 -11.47 11.06
C LYS A 231 -16.95 -11.11 10.13
N GLN A 232 -16.84 -10.00 9.40
CA GLN A 232 -17.89 -9.51 8.51
C GLN A 232 -17.96 -10.32 7.20
N THR A 233 -16.82 -10.76 6.68
CA THR A 233 -16.75 -11.46 5.38
C THR A 233 -16.91 -12.97 5.51
N GLY A 234 -16.50 -13.56 6.63
CA GLY A 234 -16.36 -15.01 6.81
C GLY A 234 -15.14 -15.62 6.11
N PHE A 235 -14.30 -14.80 5.45
CA PHE A 235 -13.02 -15.21 4.86
C PHE A 235 -11.90 -15.16 5.89
N GLY A 236 -10.66 -15.53 5.50
CA GLY A 236 -9.48 -15.30 6.34
C GLY A 236 -9.25 -13.79 6.59
N ALA A 237 -8.54 -13.44 7.67
CA ALA A 237 -8.15 -12.06 7.90
C ALA A 237 -7.26 -11.56 6.76
N PRO A 238 -7.57 -10.41 6.13
CA PRO A 238 -6.76 -9.90 5.03
C PRO A 238 -5.41 -9.40 5.54
N GLN A 239 -4.40 -9.45 4.69
CA GLN A 239 -3.17 -8.71 4.91
C GLN A 239 -3.46 -7.20 4.78
N LEU A 240 -2.83 -6.37 5.62
CA LEU A 240 -3.05 -4.93 5.62
C LEU A 240 -1.86 -4.16 5.06
N LEU A 241 -2.16 -3.14 4.25
CA LEU A 241 -1.18 -2.19 3.75
C LEU A 241 -1.29 -0.86 4.52
N ALA A 242 -0.13 -0.32 4.92
CA ALA A 242 0.01 1.01 5.48
C ALA A 242 0.76 1.94 4.52
N GLY A 243 0.09 2.95 4.00
CA GLY A 243 0.70 4.03 3.23
C GLY A 243 0.88 5.26 4.09
N LEU A 244 1.97 5.35 4.88
CA LEU A 244 2.21 6.43 5.84
C LEU A 244 3.23 7.47 5.36
N SER A 245 4.05 7.09 4.38
CA SER A 245 5.27 7.79 4.01
C SER A 245 5.04 9.26 3.67
N ARG A 246 5.69 10.11 4.46
CA ARG A 246 5.73 11.58 4.33
C ARG A 246 4.37 12.26 4.35
N LYS A 247 3.30 11.60 4.84
CA LYS A 247 1.93 12.13 4.87
C LYS A 247 1.77 13.32 5.83
N SER A 248 0.74 14.13 5.57
CA SER A 248 0.50 15.41 6.26
C SER A 248 0.29 15.24 7.77
N PHE A 249 -0.34 14.15 8.23
CA PHE A 249 -0.54 13.92 9.66
C PHE A 249 0.80 13.82 10.42
N ILE A 250 1.87 13.25 9.81
CA ILE A 250 3.21 13.24 10.39
C ILE A 250 3.75 14.68 10.52
N GLY A 251 3.56 15.50 9.46
CA GLY A 251 3.92 16.90 9.51
C GLY A 251 3.18 17.67 10.61
N SER A 252 1.88 17.40 10.80
CA SER A 252 1.08 18.01 11.87
C SER A 252 1.58 17.63 13.28
N LEU A 253 2.10 16.41 13.45
CA LEU A 253 2.65 15.94 14.73
C LEU A 253 4.06 16.47 15.01
N THR A 254 4.87 16.67 13.99
CA THR A 254 6.30 16.96 14.11
C THR A 254 6.64 18.41 13.83
N GLY A 255 5.72 19.18 13.23
CA GLY A 255 5.99 20.52 12.71
C GLY A 255 6.89 20.55 11.47
N LYS A 256 7.09 19.39 10.79
CA LYS A 256 8.06 19.24 9.70
C LYS A 256 7.44 19.33 8.32
N ASP A 257 8.17 19.90 7.37
CA ASP A 257 7.84 19.89 5.96
C ASP A 257 8.04 18.50 5.35
N THR A 258 7.43 18.25 4.19
CA THR A 258 7.38 16.92 3.55
C THR A 258 8.77 16.29 3.37
N ALA A 259 9.79 17.06 3.02
CA ALA A 259 11.16 16.58 2.85
C ALA A 259 11.80 16.07 4.15
N GLU A 260 11.41 16.63 5.29
CA GLU A 260 11.98 16.36 6.62
C GLU A 260 11.22 15.29 7.42
N ARG A 261 10.18 14.64 6.85
CA ARG A 261 9.30 13.67 7.55
C ARG A 261 9.86 12.25 7.60
N LEU A 262 11.11 12.02 7.21
CA LEU A 262 11.69 10.68 7.17
C LEU A 262 11.64 9.98 8.54
N SER A 263 12.19 10.60 9.59
CA SER A 263 12.23 10.00 10.94
C SER A 263 10.82 9.71 11.49
N GLY A 264 9.87 10.64 11.28
CA GLY A 264 8.46 10.42 11.64
C GLY A 264 7.80 9.30 10.85
N THR A 265 8.17 9.16 9.57
CA THR A 265 7.69 8.05 8.71
C THR A 265 8.20 6.71 9.22
N VAL A 266 9.50 6.59 9.52
CA VAL A 266 10.10 5.37 10.05
C VAL A 266 9.44 4.97 11.38
N ALA A 267 9.25 5.92 12.30
CA ALA A 267 8.57 5.67 13.58
C ALA A 267 7.11 5.21 13.38
N ALA A 268 6.36 5.84 12.47
CA ALA A 268 4.98 5.45 12.16
C ALA A 268 4.89 4.06 11.51
N ASN A 269 5.81 3.74 10.60
CA ASN A 269 5.90 2.41 9.98
C ASN A 269 6.22 1.32 11.01
N LEU A 270 7.15 1.56 11.93
CA LEU A 270 7.46 0.63 13.03
C LEU A 270 6.19 0.34 13.85
N ILE A 271 5.46 1.37 14.25
CA ILE A 271 4.20 1.21 14.98
C ILE A 271 3.19 0.41 14.14
N ALA A 272 3.05 0.71 12.84
CA ALA A 272 2.12 0.00 11.98
C ALA A 272 2.41 -1.51 11.93
N VAL A 273 3.69 -1.93 11.76
CA VAL A 273 4.06 -3.35 11.79
C VAL A 273 3.69 -3.99 13.12
N GLN A 274 4.03 -3.35 14.25
CA GLN A 274 3.66 -3.83 15.59
C GLN A 274 2.14 -3.93 15.81
N LYS A 275 1.34 -3.23 15.00
CA LYS A 275 -0.12 -3.23 15.05
C LYS A 275 -0.79 -4.09 13.98
N GLY A 276 -0.01 -4.91 13.25
CA GLY A 276 -0.54 -5.93 12.36
C GLY A 276 -0.54 -5.58 10.87
N TYR A 277 0.10 -4.49 10.48
CA TYR A 277 0.31 -4.19 9.06
C TYR A 277 1.46 -5.02 8.50
N THR A 278 1.23 -5.66 7.37
CA THR A 278 2.19 -6.56 6.72
C THR A 278 2.71 -6.05 5.37
N PHE A 279 2.21 -4.89 4.91
CA PHE A 279 2.70 -4.18 3.74
C PHE A 279 2.95 -2.71 4.10
N LEU A 280 4.13 -2.18 3.76
CA LEU A 280 4.50 -0.78 3.97
C LEU A 280 4.73 -0.10 2.63
N ARG A 281 3.85 0.84 2.25
CA ARG A 281 3.99 1.61 1.01
C ARG A 281 4.78 2.89 1.27
N VAL A 282 6.01 2.98 0.72
CA VAL A 282 7.02 3.97 1.13
C VAL A 282 7.76 4.61 -0.04
N HIS A 283 8.33 5.82 0.19
CA HIS A 283 9.30 6.46 -0.69
C HIS A 283 10.75 6.09 -0.31
N ASP A 284 10.98 5.84 0.98
CA ASP A 284 12.32 5.70 1.58
C ASP A 284 12.61 4.22 1.85
N THR A 285 12.94 3.46 0.78
CA THR A 285 13.08 1.99 0.81
C THR A 285 14.20 1.53 1.73
N ALA A 286 15.42 2.06 1.57
CA ALA A 286 16.58 1.65 2.35
C ALA A 286 16.34 1.82 3.86
N GLN A 287 15.84 2.99 4.28
CA GLN A 287 15.56 3.27 5.69
C GLN A 287 14.42 2.42 6.26
N THR A 288 13.47 2.02 5.41
CA THR A 288 12.42 1.06 5.81
C THR A 288 12.98 -0.34 5.94
N ALA A 289 13.88 -0.76 5.05
CA ALA A 289 14.57 -2.04 5.15
C ALA A 289 15.43 -2.13 6.42
N ASP A 290 16.19 -1.07 6.74
CA ASP A 290 16.98 -0.98 7.98
C ASP A 290 16.07 -1.05 9.22
N MET A 291 14.95 -0.33 9.22
CA MET A 291 13.98 -0.37 10.32
C MET A 291 13.43 -1.77 10.54
N LEU A 292 13.05 -2.49 9.46
CA LEU A 292 12.56 -3.87 9.57
C LEU A 292 13.67 -4.82 10.05
N ALA A 293 14.90 -4.68 9.57
CA ALA A 293 16.02 -5.52 10.00
C ALA A 293 16.28 -5.39 11.50
N VAL A 294 16.23 -4.16 12.04
CA VAL A 294 16.36 -3.92 13.49
C VAL A 294 15.17 -4.52 14.25
N LEU A 295 13.93 -4.28 13.76
CA LEU A 295 12.73 -4.79 14.42
C LEU A 295 12.72 -6.33 14.48
N ASP A 296 13.01 -7.00 13.36
CA ASP A 296 13.07 -8.46 13.25
C ASP A 296 14.16 -9.08 14.16
N ALA A 297 15.32 -8.42 14.28
CA ALA A 297 16.37 -8.85 15.19
C ALA A 297 15.94 -8.80 16.66
N PHE A 298 15.23 -7.74 17.08
CA PHE A 298 14.72 -7.63 18.46
C PHE A 298 13.60 -8.65 18.74
N ASP A 299 12.72 -8.92 17.77
CA ASP A 299 11.65 -9.93 17.93
C ASP A 299 12.23 -11.34 18.10
N SER A 300 13.25 -11.69 17.28
CA SER A 300 13.90 -13.01 17.34
C SER A 300 14.56 -13.31 18.69
N LEU A 301 15.15 -12.29 19.33
CA LEU A 301 15.78 -12.42 20.66
C LEU A 301 14.75 -12.47 21.79
N SER A 302 13.57 -11.87 21.60
CA SER A 302 12.49 -11.89 22.60
C SER A 302 11.77 -13.23 22.67
N GLY A 303 11.79 -14.04 21.59
CA GLY A 303 11.21 -15.38 21.52
C GLY A 303 12.11 -16.52 22.01
N GLY A 304 13.36 -16.25 22.35
CA GLY A 304 14.38 -17.24 22.71
C GLY A 304 14.63 -17.49 24.19
N THR A 305 13.79 -17.00 25.09
CA THR A 305 13.87 -17.29 26.54
C THR A 305 12.76 -18.27 26.95
N GLU A 306 12.87 -19.52 26.53
CA GLU A 306 12.28 -20.68 27.21
C GLU A 306 13.38 -21.58 27.79
#